data_22e148d2178c9a84dc58ddade94a2858
#
_entry.id   22e148d2178c9a84dc58ddade94a2858
#
_cell.length_a   1.000
_cell.length_b   1.000
_cell.length_c   1.000
_cell.angle_alpha   90.00
_cell.angle_beta   90.00
_cell.angle_gamma   90.00
#
_symmetry.space_group_name_H-M   'P 1'
#
loop_
_entity.id
_entity.type
_entity.pdbx_description
1 polymer ?
#
loop_
_entity_poly.entity_id
_entity_poly.type
_entity_poly.pdbx_seq_one_letter_code
_entity_poly.pdbx_strand_id
1 'polypeptide(L)'
;MERHSQKIMGSLDFEERKKFLEFVKNEAIDLPDYEVVDVKEPKLYKEMFPFKGAPKAVFDGVVVNTNIPAKLWLSDTTFRDGQQSREPYSVGQMTSLFKLLHDLGGKNGKINYTEFFPYTKKDREAIKKCRDLGYEFPRITGWIRATKGDLQYVKELKLEETGILASISDYHIFYKFTAKSRSEVVQNYLDITEEALKSGIAVRLHIEDVTRADIFGTVVPLIRKAMKLAEKYRLPVKIRCPDTLGVGLPWPEAALPRGIPKLFWLLNKALGVPSEWLEFHGQNDFHLGVANATA
;
A
#
# COMPACT_ATOMS: atom_id res chain seq x y z
N MET A 1 32.01 5.95 2.14
CA MET A 1 30.74 5.18 2.10
C MET A 1 30.95 3.69 1.82
N GLU A 2 31.87 3.30 0.98
CA GLU A 2 32.14 1.88 0.64
C GLU A 2 32.65 1.00 1.80
N ARG A 3 33.40 1.55 2.76
CA ARG A 3 33.95 0.76 3.89
C ARG A 3 32.91 0.39 4.96
N HIS A 4 31.72 1.00 4.98
CA HIS A 4 30.66 0.67 5.96
C HIS A 4 29.73 -0.45 5.46
N SER A 5 29.52 -0.55 4.16
CA SER A 5 28.71 -1.63 3.55
C SER A 5 29.41 -3.00 3.62
N GLN A 6 30.75 -3.03 3.54
CA GLN A 6 31.52 -4.28 3.67
C GLN A 6 31.47 -4.90 5.09
N LYS A 7 31.19 -4.11 6.13
CA LYS A 7 31.13 -4.59 7.52
C LYS A 7 29.81 -5.26 7.92
N ILE A 8 28.77 -5.14 7.10
CA ILE A 8 27.40 -5.54 7.46
C ILE A 8 27.02 -6.92 6.93
N MET A 9 27.68 -7.42 5.91
CA MET A 9 27.56 -8.82 5.46
C MET A 9 28.69 -9.63 6.09
N GLY A 10 28.41 -10.09 7.29
CA GLY A 10 29.41 -10.79 8.08
C GLY A 10 30.00 -12.01 7.36
N SER A 11 31.27 -12.04 7.25
CA SER A 11 32.23 -13.12 7.07
C SER A 11 32.61 -13.59 5.66
N LEU A 12 31.79 -13.46 4.65
CA LEU A 12 32.23 -13.75 3.29
C LEU A 12 32.95 -12.53 2.71
N ASP A 13 34.18 -12.68 2.23
CA ASP A 13 34.83 -11.64 1.50
C ASP A 13 34.18 -11.44 0.11
N PHE A 14 34.62 -10.44 -0.65
CA PHE A 14 34.02 -10.13 -1.94
C PHE A 14 34.08 -11.30 -2.93
N GLU A 15 35.15 -12.06 -2.92
CA GLU A 15 35.35 -13.21 -3.82
C GLU A 15 34.49 -14.41 -3.40
N GLU A 16 34.36 -14.66 -2.10
CA GLU A 16 33.47 -15.71 -1.58
C GLU A 16 32.01 -15.41 -1.90
N ARG A 17 31.59 -14.14 -1.77
CA ARG A 17 30.26 -13.69 -2.16
C ARG A 17 29.99 -13.87 -3.65
N LYS A 18 30.96 -13.56 -4.49
CA LYS A 18 30.88 -13.74 -5.94
C LYS A 18 30.70 -15.23 -6.29
N LYS A 19 31.48 -16.09 -5.67
CA LYS A 19 31.36 -17.56 -5.82
C LYS A 19 29.99 -18.05 -5.37
N PHE A 20 29.47 -17.57 -4.23
CA PHE A 20 28.12 -17.93 -3.76
C PHE A 20 27.03 -17.46 -4.73
N LEU A 21 27.13 -16.28 -5.31
CA LEU A 21 26.18 -15.79 -6.32
C LEU A 21 26.28 -16.58 -7.64
N GLU A 22 27.49 -16.98 -8.05
CA GLU A 22 27.69 -17.86 -9.19
C GLU A 22 27.11 -19.25 -8.92
N PHE A 23 27.31 -19.79 -7.72
CA PHE A 23 26.70 -21.02 -7.25
C PHE A 23 25.17 -20.96 -7.34
N VAL A 24 24.52 -19.91 -6.79
CA VAL A 24 23.07 -19.73 -6.86
C VAL A 24 22.57 -19.62 -8.31
N LYS A 25 23.34 -18.98 -9.20
CA LYS A 25 22.98 -18.86 -10.62
C LYS A 25 23.06 -20.19 -11.38
N ASN A 26 24.00 -21.03 -11.00
CA ASN A 26 24.27 -22.29 -11.71
C ASN A 26 23.55 -23.48 -11.11
N GLU A 27 22.71 -23.28 -10.06
CA GLU A 27 22.02 -24.33 -9.31
C GLU A 27 22.98 -25.46 -8.83
N ALA A 28 24.27 -25.16 -8.72
CA ALA A 28 25.28 -26.09 -8.26
C ALA A 28 25.26 -26.20 -6.73
N ILE A 29 25.33 -27.41 -6.18
CA ILE A 29 25.24 -27.69 -4.73
C ILE A 29 26.62 -27.99 -4.13
N ASP A 30 27.70 -27.68 -4.83
CA ASP A 30 29.06 -27.98 -4.38
C ASP A 30 29.61 -26.75 -3.61
N LEU A 31 29.43 -26.76 -2.30
CA LEU A 31 30.03 -25.75 -1.41
C LEU A 31 31.50 -26.11 -1.16
N PRO A 32 32.41 -25.13 -1.11
CA PRO A 32 33.75 -25.37 -0.62
C PRO A 32 33.75 -25.95 0.78
N ASP A 33 34.75 -26.73 1.10
CA ASP A 33 34.95 -27.26 2.44
C ASP A 33 35.37 -26.10 3.36
N TYR A 34 34.43 -25.60 4.16
CA TYR A 34 34.68 -24.50 5.09
C TYR A 34 35.16 -25.03 6.43
N GLU A 35 36.28 -24.57 6.90
CA GLU A 35 36.73 -24.84 8.25
C GLU A 35 36.09 -23.90 9.26
N VAL A 36 36.01 -24.38 10.51
CA VAL A 36 35.55 -23.53 11.64
C VAL A 36 36.60 -22.47 11.90
N VAL A 37 36.18 -21.21 11.88
CA VAL A 37 37.06 -20.06 12.19
C VAL A 37 36.72 -19.53 13.57
N ASP A 38 37.67 -19.65 14.51
CA ASP A 38 37.55 -19.08 15.84
C ASP A 38 37.60 -17.54 15.79
N VAL A 39 36.73 -16.91 16.57
CA VAL A 39 36.68 -15.47 16.70
C VAL A 39 36.88 -15.05 18.17
N LYS A 40 37.57 -13.94 18.43
CA LYS A 40 37.81 -13.42 19.80
C LYS A 40 36.51 -12.89 20.42
N GLU A 41 35.63 -12.33 19.61
CA GLU A 41 34.36 -11.75 20.07
C GLU A 41 33.20 -12.41 19.30
N PRO A 42 32.06 -12.71 19.94
CA PRO A 42 30.95 -13.37 19.30
C PRO A 42 30.31 -12.43 18.23
N LYS A 43 30.05 -12.98 17.06
CA LYS A 43 29.27 -12.29 16.00
C LYS A 43 27.78 -12.38 16.34
N LEU A 44 27.19 -11.33 16.87
CA LEU A 44 25.81 -11.31 17.31
C LEU A 44 24.85 -10.65 16.32
N TYR A 45 25.36 -10.17 15.19
CA TYR A 45 24.58 -9.51 14.12
C TYR A 45 23.63 -8.40 14.62
N LYS A 46 24.02 -7.70 15.72
CA LYS A 46 23.19 -6.69 16.38
C LYS A 46 22.80 -5.52 15.46
N GLU A 47 23.62 -5.26 14.44
CA GLU A 47 23.35 -4.24 13.42
C GLU A 47 22.16 -4.64 12.53
N MET A 48 22.00 -5.96 12.28
CA MET A 48 20.91 -6.50 11.45
C MET A 48 19.71 -6.92 12.32
N PHE A 49 19.97 -7.44 13.53
CA PHE A 49 18.95 -7.97 14.44
C PHE A 49 19.03 -7.26 15.80
N PRO A 50 18.63 -5.98 15.90
CA PRO A 50 18.64 -5.27 17.17
C PRO A 50 17.60 -5.86 18.11
N PHE A 51 17.97 -6.16 19.37
CA PHE A 51 17.06 -6.72 20.37
C PHE A 51 15.92 -5.78 20.79
N LYS A 52 16.10 -4.47 20.59
CA LYS A 52 15.17 -3.42 21.04
C LYS A 52 14.52 -2.63 19.88
N GLY A 53 14.58 -3.12 18.68
CA GLY A 53 14.03 -2.43 17.52
C GLY A 53 13.60 -3.40 16.41
N ALA A 54 12.88 -2.89 15.43
CA ALA A 54 12.55 -3.67 14.25
C ALA A 54 13.82 -4.06 13.48
N PRO A 55 13.87 -5.25 12.89
CA PRO A 55 14.94 -5.64 11.99
C PRO A 55 15.08 -4.63 10.85
N LYS A 56 16.30 -4.36 10.41
CA LYS A 56 16.54 -3.48 9.27
C LYS A 56 16.21 -4.24 7.98
N ALA A 57 15.59 -3.55 7.03
CA ALA A 57 15.37 -4.11 5.70
C ALA A 57 16.69 -4.11 4.90
N VAL A 58 16.91 -5.17 4.15
CA VAL A 58 18.06 -5.32 3.25
C VAL A 58 17.53 -5.53 1.84
N PHE A 59 17.85 -4.61 0.92
CA PHE A 59 17.49 -4.73 -0.49
C PHE A 59 18.74 -4.95 -1.33
N ASP A 60 18.82 -6.08 -2.03
CA ASP A 60 19.94 -6.42 -2.90
C ASP A 60 21.31 -6.26 -2.19
N GLY A 61 21.39 -6.70 -0.94
CA GLY A 61 22.58 -6.64 -0.10
C GLY A 61 22.89 -5.28 0.54
N VAL A 62 22.02 -4.30 0.40
CA VAL A 62 22.18 -2.97 1.00
C VAL A 62 21.19 -2.77 2.12
N VAL A 63 21.67 -2.47 3.32
CA VAL A 63 20.80 -2.09 4.44
C VAL A 63 20.17 -0.73 4.17
N VAL A 64 18.86 -0.67 4.22
CA VAL A 64 18.11 0.56 3.98
C VAL A 64 17.47 1.09 5.26
N ASN A 65 17.37 2.41 5.36
CA ASN A 65 16.60 3.03 6.42
C ASN A 65 15.13 3.12 6.01
N THR A 66 14.25 2.76 6.92
CA THR A 66 12.80 2.87 6.77
C THR A 66 12.31 4.15 7.44
N ASN A 67 11.25 4.74 6.89
CA ASN A 67 10.51 5.85 7.50
C ASN A 67 9.21 5.30 8.06
N ILE A 68 9.26 4.82 9.30
CA ILE A 68 8.05 4.40 9.99
C ILE A 68 7.25 5.66 10.35
N PRO A 69 5.97 5.77 9.99
CA PRO A 69 5.15 6.91 10.35
C PRO A 69 5.00 7.00 11.88
N ALA A 70 4.91 8.21 12.40
CA ALA A 70 4.73 8.44 13.85
C ALA A 70 3.42 7.82 14.37
N LYS A 71 2.42 7.68 13.49
CA LYS A 71 1.13 7.05 13.81
C LYS A 71 0.76 6.04 12.74
N LEU A 72 0.41 4.85 13.17
CA LEU A 72 -0.17 3.81 12.33
C LEU A 72 -1.70 3.84 12.46
N TRP A 73 -2.38 3.72 11.34
CA TRP A 73 -3.84 3.73 11.25
C TRP A 73 -4.34 2.45 10.61
N LEU A 74 -5.57 2.12 10.96
CA LEU A 74 -6.35 1.11 10.27
C LEU A 74 -7.45 1.80 9.46
N SER A 75 -7.68 1.34 8.24
CA SER A 75 -8.86 1.67 7.47
C SER A 75 -9.77 0.45 7.43
N ASP A 76 -11.01 0.65 7.81
CA ASP A 76 -12.05 -0.37 7.71
C ASP A 76 -12.66 -0.36 6.31
N THR A 77 -12.89 -1.54 5.75
CA THR A 77 -13.52 -1.74 4.44
C THR A 77 -14.79 -2.61 4.51
N THR A 78 -15.34 -2.79 5.70
CA THR A 78 -16.52 -3.63 5.96
C THR A 78 -17.70 -3.23 5.09
N PHE A 79 -17.94 -1.92 4.93
CA PHE A 79 -19.09 -1.41 4.16
C PHE A 79 -18.84 -1.31 2.66
N ARG A 80 -17.65 -1.65 2.20
CA ARG A 80 -17.29 -1.72 0.79
C ARG A 80 -16.88 -3.14 0.42
N ASP A 81 -15.68 -3.55 0.74
CA ASP A 81 -15.11 -4.86 0.39
C ASP A 81 -15.84 -6.00 1.11
N GLY A 82 -16.11 -5.83 2.38
CA GLY A 82 -16.79 -6.80 3.21
C GLY A 82 -18.24 -7.11 2.79
N GLN A 83 -18.86 -6.30 1.93
CA GLN A 83 -20.19 -6.56 1.38
C GLN A 83 -20.17 -7.36 0.07
N GLN A 84 -19.01 -7.55 -0.56
CA GLN A 84 -18.94 -8.16 -1.91
C GLN A 84 -19.22 -9.67 -1.90
N SER A 85 -18.97 -10.34 -0.80
CA SER A 85 -19.09 -11.81 -0.68
C SER A 85 -20.27 -12.26 0.18
N ARG A 86 -21.21 -11.36 0.52
CA ARG A 86 -22.35 -11.64 1.40
C ARG A 86 -23.57 -10.82 1.03
N GLU A 87 -24.70 -11.14 1.65
CA GLU A 87 -25.90 -10.30 1.61
C GLU A 87 -25.57 -8.88 2.12
N PRO A 88 -25.89 -7.84 1.35
CA PRO A 88 -25.60 -6.45 1.73
C PRO A 88 -26.25 -6.05 3.06
N TYR A 89 -25.53 -5.36 3.91
CA TYR A 89 -26.03 -4.86 5.18
C TYR A 89 -27.22 -3.92 4.99
N SER A 90 -28.19 -3.98 5.90
CA SER A 90 -29.21 -2.93 6.04
C SER A 90 -28.61 -1.65 6.61
N VAL A 91 -29.32 -0.53 6.47
CA VAL A 91 -28.92 0.76 7.03
C VAL A 91 -28.72 0.67 8.55
N GLY A 92 -29.61 -0.04 9.26
CA GLY A 92 -29.48 -0.25 10.71
C GLY A 92 -28.24 -1.03 11.10
N GLN A 93 -27.93 -2.12 10.37
CA GLN A 93 -26.72 -2.90 10.59
C GLN A 93 -25.46 -2.08 10.35
N MET A 94 -25.38 -1.30 9.23
CA MET A 94 -24.25 -0.42 8.96
C MET A 94 -24.06 0.61 10.08
N THR A 95 -25.13 1.22 10.56
CA THR A 95 -25.07 2.20 11.66
C THR A 95 -24.59 1.56 12.96
N SER A 96 -25.06 0.35 13.28
CA SER A 96 -24.62 -0.38 14.48
C SER A 96 -23.15 -0.79 14.40
N LEU A 97 -22.71 -1.32 13.24
CA LEU A 97 -21.31 -1.67 13.00
C LEU A 97 -20.40 -0.44 13.05
N PHE A 98 -20.87 0.71 12.53
CA PHE A 98 -20.09 1.95 12.60
C PHE A 98 -19.85 2.41 14.04
N LYS A 99 -20.84 2.26 14.93
CA LYS A 99 -20.65 2.50 16.38
C LYS A 99 -19.59 1.56 16.98
N LEU A 100 -19.67 0.27 16.65
CA LEU A 100 -18.68 -0.70 17.12
C LEU A 100 -17.26 -0.40 16.60
N LEU A 101 -17.12 0.07 15.36
CA LEU A 101 -15.83 0.51 14.81
C LEU A 101 -15.29 1.74 15.56
N HIS A 102 -16.17 2.68 15.94
CA HIS A 102 -15.81 3.82 16.78
C HIS A 102 -15.29 3.36 18.15
N ASP A 103 -16.04 2.48 18.81
CA ASP A 103 -15.66 1.96 20.14
C ASP A 103 -14.35 1.16 20.08
N LEU A 104 -14.19 0.31 19.06
CA LEU A 104 -12.96 -0.48 18.82
C LEU A 104 -11.74 0.40 18.52
N GLY A 105 -11.93 1.45 17.73
CA GLY A 105 -10.87 2.40 17.38
C GLY A 105 -10.44 3.30 18.53
N GLY A 106 -11.32 3.47 19.50
CA GLY A 106 -11.11 4.29 20.70
C GLY A 106 -10.91 5.77 20.42
N LYS A 107 -10.69 6.56 21.47
CA LYS A 107 -10.55 8.03 21.40
C LYS A 107 -9.45 8.53 20.47
N ASN A 108 -8.40 7.76 20.28
CA ASN A 108 -7.27 8.11 19.39
C ASN A 108 -7.51 7.73 17.93
N GLY A 109 -8.67 7.18 17.58
CA GLY A 109 -9.05 6.82 16.24
C GLY A 109 -8.07 5.84 15.58
N LYS A 110 -7.75 4.72 16.24
CA LYS A 110 -6.90 3.67 15.64
C LYS A 110 -7.50 3.13 14.35
N ILE A 111 -8.83 3.02 14.29
CA ILE A 111 -9.57 2.89 13.04
C ILE A 111 -9.85 4.31 12.56
N ASN A 112 -9.07 4.79 11.60
CA ASN A 112 -9.11 6.19 11.21
C ASN A 112 -10.14 6.46 10.12
N TYR A 113 -10.34 5.49 9.22
CA TYR A 113 -11.27 5.61 8.10
C TYR A 113 -12.15 4.37 8.02
N THR A 114 -13.35 4.56 7.46
CA THR A 114 -14.19 3.48 6.95
C THR A 114 -14.72 3.83 5.57
N GLU A 115 -14.71 2.86 4.65
CA GLU A 115 -15.08 3.05 3.26
C GLU A 115 -16.51 2.60 2.99
N PHE A 116 -17.25 3.43 2.25
CA PHE A 116 -18.58 3.12 1.78
C PHE A 116 -18.67 3.16 0.25
N PHE A 117 -19.51 2.32 -0.33
CA PHE A 117 -20.02 2.55 -1.66
C PHE A 117 -21.09 3.64 -1.64
N PRO A 118 -21.02 4.68 -2.49
CA PRO A 118 -22.05 5.72 -2.55
C PRO A 118 -23.16 5.42 -3.57
N TYR A 119 -23.20 4.22 -4.17
CA TYR A 119 -24.00 3.95 -5.37
C TYR A 119 -25.49 3.77 -5.11
N THR A 120 -25.89 3.08 -4.05
CA THR A 120 -27.30 2.80 -3.79
C THR A 120 -27.93 3.85 -2.86
N LYS A 121 -29.26 3.99 -2.93
CA LYS A 121 -30.00 4.86 -1.99
C LYS A 121 -29.76 4.43 -0.54
N LYS A 122 -29.73 3.11 -0.30
CA LYS A 122 -29.47 2.50 1.00
C LYS A 122 -28.11 2.91 1.55
N ASP A 123 -27.06 2.80 0.76
CA ASP A 123 -25.69 3.13 1.19
C ASP A 123 -25.56 4.62 1.50
N ARG A 124 -26.15 5.49 0.65
CA ARG A 124 -26.15 6.93 0.90
C ARG A 124 -26.95 7.32 2.16
N GLU A 125 -28.05 6.61 2.48
CA GLU A 125 -28.76 6.77 3.72
C GLU A 125 -27.92 6.34 4.92
N ALA A 126 -27.23 5.19 4.82
CA ALA A 126 -26.32 4.72 5.86
C ALA A 126 -25.18 5.72 6.13
N ILE A 127 -24.55 6.26 5.07
CA ILE A 127 -23.53 7.31 5.19
C ILE A 127 -24.06 8.52 5.98
N LYS A 128 -25.26 9.00 5.65
CA LYS A 128 -25.87 10.13 6.36
C LYS A 128 -26.09 9.81 7.85
N LYS A 129 -26.72 8.65 8.15
CA LYS A 129 -26.97 8.23 9.54
C LYS A 129 -25.69 8.04 10.34
N CYS A 130 -24.64 7.46 9.75
CA CYS A 130 -23.35 7.31 10.41
C CYS A 130 -22.69 8.67 10.69
N ARG A 131 -22.78 9.61 9.77
CA ARG A 131 -22.26 10.97 9.97
C ARG A 131 -23.03 11.73 11.05
N ASP A 132 -24.36 11.56 11.11
CA ASP A 132 -25.21 12.22 12.08
C ASP A 132 -24.92 11.77 13.53
N LEU A 133 -24.15 10.69 13.74
CA LEU A 133 -23.64 10.30 15.05
C LEU A 133 -22.57 11.26 15.60
N GLY A 134 -21.97 12.10 14.75
CA GLY A 134 -21.03 13.13 15.17
C GLY A 134 -19.67 12.62 15.67
N TYR A 135 -19.31 11.37 15.34
CA TYR A 135 -18.01 10.83 15.73
C TYR A 135 -16.87 11.44 14.90
N GLU A 136 -15.75 11.76 15.55
CA GLU A 136 -14.53 12.19 14.86
C GLU A 136 -13.90 11.03 14.09
N PHE A 137 -13.95 9.81 14.66
CA PHE A 137 -13.41 8.58 14.06
C PHE A 137 -14.41 7.43 14.19
N PRO A 138 -14.43 6.50 13.21
CA PRO A 138 -13.72 6.57 11.93
C PRO A 138 -14.30 7.66 11.02
N ARG A 139 -13.43 8.31 10.23
CA ARG A 139 -13.87 9.24 9.18
C ARG A 139 -14.49 8.46 8.04
N ILE A 140 -15.56 8.97 7.50
CA ILE A 140 -16.26 8.34 6.38
C ILE A 140 -15.63 8.76 5.07
N THR A 141 -15.22 7.79 4.26
CA THR A 141 -14.71 8.00 2.91
C THR A 141 -15.53 7.21 1.89
N GLY A 142 -15.70 7.78 0.71
CA GLY A 142 -16.30 7.06 -0.42
C GLY A 142 -15.29 6.15 -1.10
N TRP A 143 -15.80 5.24 -1.91
CA TRP A 143 -15.00 4.49 -2.87
C TRP A 143 -15.71 4.48 -4.22
N ILE A 144 -15.07 4.99 -5.25
CA ILE A 144 -15.66 5.20 -6.56
C ILE A 144 -14.74 4.71 -7.69
N ARG A 145 -15.33 4.43 -8.84
CA ARG A 145 -14.59 4.29 -10.09
C ARG A 145 -14.12 5.67 -10.57
N ALA A 146 -13.10 5.69 -11.41
CA ALA A 146 -12.58 6.92 -11.99
C ALA A 146 -13.52 7.46 -13.10
N THR A 147 -14.71 7.91 -12.71
CA THR A 147 -15.70 8.52 -13.58
C THR A 147 -16.28 9.79 -12.96
N LYS A 148 -16.62 10.77 -13.82
CA LYS A 148 -17.29 12.01 -13.37
C LYS A 148 -18.63 11.75 -12.70
N GLY A 149 -19.39 10.78 -13.21
CA GLY A 149 -20.69 10.40 -12.64
C GLY A 149 -20.58 9.87 -11.23
N ASP A 150 -19.57 9.03 -10.97
CA ASP A 150 -19.36 8.48 -9.63
C ASP A 150 -18.85 9.57 -8.66
N LEU A 151 -18.00 10.48 -9.12
CA LEU A 151 -17.52 11.61 -8.32
C LEU A 151 -18.67 12.53 -7.88
N GLN A 152 -19.72 12.63 -8.68
CA GLN A 152 -20.90 13.43 -8.34
C GLN A 152 -21.57 12.95 -7.04
N TYR A 153 -21.63 11.62 -6.79
CA TYR A 153 -22.15 11.09 -5.53
C TYR A 153 -21.34 11.55 -4.32
N VAL A 154 -20.02 11.63 -4.46
CA VAL A 154 -19.13 12.12 -3.37
C VAL A 154 -19.41 13.58 -3.06
N LYS A 155 -19.58 14.41 -4.10
CA LYS A 155 -19.95 15.83 -3.98
C LYS A 155 -21.31 16.02 -3.31
N GLU A 156 -22.33 15.28 -3.73
CA GLU A 156 -23.68 15.33 -3.16
C GLU A 156 -23.72 14.91 -1.67
N LEU A 157 -22.89 13.92 -1.32
CA LEU A 157 -22.75 13.47 0.06
C LEU A 157 -21.86 14.38 0.90
N LYS A 158 -21.20 15.37 0.29
CA LYS A 158 -20.26 16.28 0.95
C LYS A 158 -19.16 15.50 1.72
N LEU A 159 -18.61 14.46 1.10
CA LEU A 159 -17.49 13.73 1.69
C LEU A 159 -16.20 14.51 1.48
N GLU A 160 -15.37 14.53 2.51
CA GLU A 160 -14.08 15.26 2.49
C GLU A 160 -12.97 14.48 1.77
N GLU A 161 -13.12 13.15 1.66
CA GLU A 161 -12.17 12.26 1.01
C GLU A 161 -12.90 11.15 0.25
N THR A 162 -12.31 10.71 -0.86
CA THR A 162 -12.79 9.53 -1.58
C THR A 162 -11.65 8.67 -2.10
N GLY A 163 -11.82 7.35 -2.04
CA GLY A 163 -11.04 6.39 -2.80
C GLY A 163 -11.43 6.43 -4.27
N ILE A 164 -10.44 6.44 -5.17
CA ILE A 164 -10.63 6.32 -6.62
C ILE A 164 -9.95 5.05 -7.08
N LEU A 165 -10.70 4.14 -7.69
CA LEU A 165 -10.18 2.92 -8.27
C LEU A 165 -9.30 3.23 -9.48
N ALA A 166 -8.03 2.87 -9.39
CA ALA A 166 -7.02 3.03 -10.43
C ALA A 166 -6.39 1.68 -10.78
N SER A 167 -7.14 0.82 -11.49
CA SER A 167 -6.64 -0.48 -11.94
C SER A 167 -5.45 -0.29 -12.90
N ILE A 168 -4.27 -0.77 -12.50
CA ILE A 168 -3.00 -0.35 -13.12
C ILE A 168 -2.21 -1.48 -13.78
N SER A 169 -2.55 -2.74 -13.52
CA SER A 169 -1.88 -3.85 -14.19
C SER A 169 -2.30 -3.96 -15.66
N ASP A 170 -1.42 -4.47 -16.50
CA ASP A 170 -1.74 -4.75 -17.91
C ASP A 170 -2.90 -5.73 -18.07
N TYR A 171 -3.08 -6.65 -17.12
CA TYR A 171 -4.27 -7.52 -17.07
C TYR A 171 -5.56 -6.70 -17.04
N HIS A 172 -5.60 -5.64 -16.24
CA HIS A 172 -6.78 -4.79 -16.19
C HIS A 172 -6.85 -3.82 -17.37
N ILE A 173 -5.75 -3.20 -17.75
CA ILE A 173 -5.72 -2.19 -18.81
C ILE A 173 -6.17 -2.80 -20.15
N PHE A 174 -5.60 -3.95 -20.54
CA PHE A 174 -5.83 -4.53 -21.84
C PHE A 174 -7.03 -5.51 -21.91
N TYR A 175 -7.33 -6.20 -20.79
CA TYR A 175 -8.38 -7.22 -20.81
C TYR A 175 -9.67 -6.79 -20.10
N LYS A 176 -9.61 -5.92 -19.07
CA LYS A 176 -10.81 -5.41 -18.39
C LYS A 176 -11.38 -4.18 -19.10
N PHE A 177 -10.53 -3.27 -19.58
CA PHE A 177 -10.95 -2.02 -20.21
C PHE A 177 -10.99 -2.07 -21.73
N THR A 178 -10.65 -3.16 -22.35
CA THR A 178 -10.64 -3.43 -23.78
C THR A 178 -10.09 -2.27 -24.66
N ALA A 179 -8.99 -2.49 -25.34
CA ALA A 179 -8.38 -1.56 -26.31
C ALA A 179 -7.94 -0.18 -25.74
N LYS A 180 -7.83 -0.01 -24.46
CA LYS A 180 -7.25 1.20 -23.85
C LYS A 180 -5.72 1.11 -23.83
N SER A 181 -5.05 2.22 -24.06
CA SER A 181 -3.61 2.33 -23.83
C SER A 181 -3.33 2.61 -22.34
N ARG A 182 -2.11 2.31 -21.87
CA ARG A 182 -1.67 2.69 -20.53
C ARG A 182 -1.80 4.20 -20.31
N SER A 183 -1.43 5.00 -21.33
CA SER A 183 -1.47 6.47 -21.27
C SER A 183 -2.88 7.01 -21.08
N GLU A 184 -3.85 6.49 -21.83
CA GLU A 184 -5.26 6.90 -21.71
C GLU A 184 -5.85 6.56 -20.34
N VAL A 185 -5.56 5.36 -19.84
CA VAL A 185 -6.05 4.91 -18.52
C VAL A 185 -5.46 5.77 -17.42
N VAL A 186 -4.13 5.99 -17.43
CA VAL A 186 -3.43 6.84 -16.46
C VAL A 186 -3.95 8.28 -16.52
N GLN A 187 -4.16 8.83 -17.72
CA GLN A 187 -4.67 10.20 -17.87
C GLN A 187 -6.08 10.33 -17.31
N ASN A 188 -6.96 9.36 -17.57
CA ASN A 188 -8.31 9.37 -16.98
C ASN A 188 -8.28 9.38 -15.45
N TYR A 189 -7.40 8.60 -14.82
CA TYR A 189 -7.25 8.62 -13.35
C TYR A 189 -6.79 9.98 -12.82
N LEU A 190 -5.85 10.61 -13.52
CA LEU A 190 -5.37 11.95 -13.16
C LEU A 190 -6.44 13.01 -13.35
N ASP A 191 -7.23 12.93 -14.42
CA ASP A 191 -8.31 13.90 -14.69
C ASP A 191 -9.38 13.85 -13.60
N ILE A 192 -9.79 12.65 -13.18
CA ILE A 192 -10.79 12.50 -12.11
C ILE A 192 -10.20 12.88 -10.74
N THR A 193 -8.91 12.56 -10.50
CA THR A 193 -8.20 13.02 -9.31
C THR A 193 -8.15 14.54 -9.24
N GLU A 194 -7.78 15.20 -10.34
CA GLU A 194 -7.75 16.65 -10.39
C GLU A 194 -9.13 17.28 -10.19
N GLU A 195 -10.17 16.69 -10.78
CA GLU A 195 -11.56 17.16 -10.61
C GLU A 195 -12.04 17.06 -9.14
N ALA A 196 -11.65 15.98 -8.43
CA ALA A 196 -11.92 15.85 -7.00
C ALA A 196 -11.20 16.93 -6.19
N LEU A 197 -9.90 17.12 -6.44
CA LEU A 197 -9.09 18.12 -5.75
C LEU A 197 -9.59 19.55 -6.01
N LYS A 198 -10.01 19.89 -7.24
CA LYS A 198 -10.67 21.17 -7.58
C LYS A 198 -11.93 21.41 -6.76
N SER A 199 -12.60 20.35 -6.36
CA SER A 199 -13.82 20.41 -5.54
C SER A 199 -13.53 20.38 -4.02
N GLY A 200 -12.26 20.48 -3.61
CA GLY A 200 -11.85 20.45 -2.20
C GLY A 200 -11.87 19.05 -1.58
N ILE A 201 -11.97 17.99 -2.38
CA ILE A 201 -12.06 16.61 -1.92
C ILE A 201 -10.68 15.96 -2.00
N ALA A 202 -10.16 15.49 -0.86
CA ALA A 202 -8.94 14.71 -0.80
C ALA A 202 -9.14 13.36 -1.51
N VAL A 203 -8.05 12.81 -2.06
CA VAL A 203 -8.12 11.58 -2.85
C VAL A 203 -7.24 10.50 -2.24
N ARG A 204 -7.73 9.26 -2.30
CA ARG A 204 -6.94 8.04 -2.10
C ARG A 204 -6.96 7.23 -3.40
N LEU A 205 -5.84 7.22 -4.12
CA LEU A 205 -5.70 6.38 -5.31
C LEU A 205 -5.48 4.92 -4.88
N HIS A 206 -6.40 4.06 -5.25
CA HIS A 206 -6.30 2.62 -5.08
C HIS A 206 -5.62 2.04 -6.33
N ILE A 207 -4.31 1.81 -6.25
CA ILE A 207 -3.50 1.27 -7.34
C ILE A 207 -3.77 -0.24 -7.48
N GLU A 208 -5.00 -0.58 -7.92
CA GLU A 208 -5.50 -1.95 -7.96
C GLU A 208 -4.57 -2.86 -8.79
N ASP A 209 -4.28 -4.04 -8.21
CA ASP A 209 -3.44 -5.06 -8.82
C ASP A 209 -1.98 -4.64 -9.00
N VAL A 210 -1.47 -3.84 -8.06
CA VAL A 210 -0.11 -3.28 -8.09
C VAL A 210 0.97 -4.37 -8.12
N THR A 211 0.72 -5.53 -7.50
CA THR A 211 1.66 -6.66 -7.43
C THR A 211 1.82 -7.42 -8.75
N ARG A 212 1.08 -7.04 -9.79
CA ARG A 212 1.22 -7.52 -11.18
C ARG A 212 1.40 -6.38 -12.19
N ALA A 213 1.60 -5.16 -11.72
CA ALA A 213 1.73 -3.99 -12.57
C ALA A 213 3.19 -3.75 -13.01
N ASP A 214 3.35 -3.07 -14.13
CA ASP A 214 4.64 -2.52 -14.54
C ASP A 214 4.95 -1.29 -13.68
N ILE A 215 5.80 -1.49 -12.67
CA ILE A 215 6.12 -0.44 -11.69
C ILE A 215 6.72 0.80 -12.37
N PHE A 216 7.69 0.61 -13.24
CA PHE A 216 8.41 1.73 -13.86
C PHE A 216 7.69 2.31 -15.08
N GLY A 217 6.95 1.48 -15.83
CA GLY A 217 6.22 1.91 -17.02
C GLY A 217 4.85 2.53 -16.75
N THR A 218 4.22 2.23 -15.60
CA THR A 218 2.86 2.73 -15.30
C THR A 218 2.71 3.32 -13.90
N VAL A 219 3.13 2.60 -12.84
CA VAL A 219 2.88 3.03 -11.45
C VAL A 219 3.68 4.29 -11.11
N VAL A 220 4.99 4.29 -11.36
CA VAL A 220 5.86 5.44 -11.09
C VAL A 220 5.40 6.71 -11.82
N PRO A 221 5.11 6.67 -13.15
CA PRO A 221 4.61 7.84 -13.86
C PRO A 221 3.27 8.36 -13.31
N LEU A 222 2.33 7.48 -12.97
CA LEU A 222 1.05 7.88 -12.37
C LEU A 222 1.27 8.60 -11.04
N ILE A 223 2.03 7.99 -10.13
CA ILE A 223 2.22 8.55 -8.78
C ILE A 223 2.98 9.87 -8.83
N ARG A 224 4.03 10.00 -9.66
CA ARG A 224 4.73 11.29 -9.84
C ARG A 224 3.79 12.42 -10.26
N LYS A 225 2.88 12.14 -11.20
CA LYS A 225 1.89 13.14 -11.64
C LYS A 225 0.85 13.42 -10.55
N ALA A 226 0.41 12.39 -9.83
CA ALA A 226 -0.52 12.54 -8.71
C ALA A 226 0.06 13.38 -7.56
N MET A 227 1.35 13.22 -7.23
CA MET A 227 2.02 14.05 -6.23
C MET A 227 2.11 15.53 -6.66
N LYS A 228 2.32 15.81 -7.95
CA LYS A 228 2.25 17.20 -8.47
C LYS A 228 0.85 17.80 -8.34
N LEU A 229 -0.21 17.00 -8.49
CA LEU A 229 -1.57 17.46 -8.23
C LEU A 229 -1.79 17.75 -6.74
N ALA A 230 -1.29 16.90 -5.84
CA ALA A 230 -1.35 17.14 -4.40
C ALA A 230 -0.69 18.47 -4.02
N GLU A 231 0.50 18.73 -4.54
CA GLU A 231 1.22 19.99 -4.34
C GLU A 231 0.43 21.18 -4.89
N LYS A 232 -0.03 21.10 -6.14
CA LYS A 232 -0.79 22.16 -6.83
C LYS A 232 -2.05 22.59 -6.06
N TYR A 233 -2.81 21.60 -5.54
CA TYR A 233 -4.07 21.87 -4.85
C TYR A 233 -3.94 21.95 -3.33
N ARG A 234 -2.76 21.64 -2.77
CA ARG A 234 -2.48 21.58 -1.32
C ARG A 234 -3.45 20.67 -0.59
N LEU A 235 -3.84 19.57 -1.22
CA LEU A 235 -4.71 18.54 -0.67
C LEU A 235 -4.04 17.18 -0.78
N PRO A 236 -4.28 16.28 0.18
CA PRO A 236 -3.69 14.95 0.15
C PRO A 236 -4.13 14.15 -1.07
N VAL A 237 -3.15 13.50 -1.71
CA VAL A 237 -3.37 12.38 -2.64
C VAL A 237 -2.66 11.17 -2.06
N LYS A 238 -3.41 10.39 -1.28
CA LYS A 238 -2.91 9.18 -0.63
C LYS A 238 -2.80 8.04 -1.65
N ILE A 239 -1.90 7.12 -1.40
CA ILE A 239 -1.65 5.96 -2.27
C ILE A 239 -1.95 4.69 -1.48
N ARG A 240 -2.99 3.98 -1.87
CA ARG A 240 -3.26 2.61 -1.41
C ARG A 240 -2.74 1.63 -2.44
N CYS A 241 -2.01 0.64 -1.97
CA CYS A 241 -1.43 -0.43 -2.77
C CYS A 241 -2.18 -1.75 -2.52
N PRO A 242 -3.23 -2.08 -3.29
CA PRO A 242 -3.91 -3.35 -3.18
C PRO A 242 -3.08 -4.49 -3.79
N ASP A 243 -2.78 -5.49 -2.98
CA ASP A 243 -2.35 -6.81 -3.42
C ASP A 243 -3.59 -7.64 -3.76
N THR A 244 -4.18 -7.35 -4.90
CA THR A 244 -5.53 -7.79 -5.30
C THR A 244 -5.70 -9.30 -5.36
N LEU A 245 -4.65 -10.04 -5.63
CA LEU A 245 -4.66 -11.51 -5.68
C LEU A 245 -3.90 -12.16 -4.51
N GLY A 246 -3.41 -11.37 -3.56
CA GLY A 246 -2.64 -11.90 -2.43
C GLY A 246 -1.29 -12.54 -2.82
N VAL A 247 -0.70 -12.11 -3.96
CA VAL A 247 0.57 -12.65 -4.50
C VAL A 247 1.80 -11.83 -4.09
N GLY A 248 1.62 -10.79 -3.30
CA GLY A 248 2.69 -9.99 -2.71
C GLY A 248 3.55 -10.82 -1.76
N LEU A 249 4.79 -10.43 -1.61
CA LEU A 249 5.79 -11.14 -0.81
C LEU A 249 6.36 -10.22 0.28
N PRO A 250 6.40 -10.66 1.54
CA PRO A 250 6.87 -9.84 2.67
C PRO A 250 8.40 -9.78 2.76
N TRP A 251 9.11 -10.54 1.95
CA TRP A 251 10.57 -10.61 2.01
C TRP A 251 11.23 -9.39 1.36
N PRO A 252 12.20 -8.74 2.03
CA PRO A 252 12.91 -7.59 1.48
C PRO A 252 13.60 -7.85 0.14
N GLU A 253 14.10 -9.06 -0.07
CA GLU A 253 14.79 -9.48 -1.30
C GLU A 253 13.85 -9.71 -2.48
N ALA A 254 12.54 -9.82 -2.24
CA ALA A 254 11.59 -10.08 -3.30
C ALA A 254 11.61 -8.99 -4.38
N ALA A 255 11.62 -9.41 -5.64
CA ALA A 255 11.64 -8.50 -6.76
C ALA A 255 10.32 -7.72 -6.91
N LEU A 256 10.39 -6.51 -7.44
CA LEU A 256 9.21 -5.77 -7.89
C LEU A 256 8.57 -6.49 -9.09
N PRO A 257 7.25 -6.50 -9.21
CA PRO A 257 6.29 -5.73 -8.40
C PRO A 257 5.84 -6.41 -7.10
N ARG A 258 6.26 -7.65 -6.81
CA ARG A 258 5.72 -8.45 -5.69
C ARG A 258 6.35 -8.17 -4.33
N GLY A 259 7.56 -7.63 -4.29
CA GLY A 259 8.24 -7.28 -3.03
C GLY A 259 7.58 -6.09 -2.33
N ILE A 260 6.71 -6.35 -1.34
CA ILE A 260 5.96 -5.30 -0.64
C ILE A 260 6.86 -4.30 0.08
N PRO A 261 7.87 -4.72 0.89
CA PRO A 261 8.76 -3.75 1.54
C PRO A 261 9.50 -2.88 0.53
N LYS A 262 9.99 -3.47 -0.56
CA LYS A 262 10.72 -2.76 -1.64
C LYS A 262 9.80 -1.78 -2.38
N LEU A 263 8.54 -2.16 -2.62
CA LEU A 263 7.54 -1.28 -3.23
C LEU A 263 7.28 -0.04 -2.36
N PHE A 264 6.99 -0.23 -1.08
CA PHE A 264 6.71 0.88 -0.16
C PHE A 264 7.92 1.79 0.04
N TRP A 265 9.13 1.21 0.12
CA TRP A 265 10.36 1.97 0.15
C TRP A 265 10.55 2.83 -1.11
N LEU A 266 10.30 2.27 -2.30
CA LEU A 266 10.34 3.00 -3.57
C LEU A 266 9.37 4.19 -3.57
N LEU A 267 8.12 3.97 -3.17
CA LEU A 267 7.10 5.02 -3.12
C LEU A 267 7.49 6.15 -2.15
N ASN A 268 7.99 5.80 -0.98
CA ASN A 268 8.40 6.78 0.02
C ASN A 268 9.69 7.49 -0.36
N LYS A 269 10.77 6.75 -0.61
CA LYS A 269 12.13 7.33 -0.77
C LYS A 269 12.39 7.89 -2.16
N ALA A 270 11.93 7.22 -3.22
CA ALA A 270 12.21 7.65 -4.59
C ALA A 270 11.13 8.57 -5.16
N LEU A 271 9.88 8.44 -4.73
CA LEU A 271 8.78 9.27 -5.21
C LEU A 271 8.33 10.33 -4.22
N GLY A 272 8.86 10.32 -2.99
CA GLY A 272 8.56 11.33 -1.98
C GLY A 272 7.14 11.27 -1.41
N VAL A 273 6.44 10.13 -1.56
CA VAL A 273 5.11 9.97 -0.96
C VAL A 273 5.26 9.94 0.57
N PRO A 274 4.60 10.83 1.32
CA PRO A 274 4.65 10.80 2.78
C PRO A 274 4.24 9.44 3.34
N SER A 275 4.92 8.96 4.37
CA SER A 275 4.62 7.64 4.96
C SER A 275 3.17 7.52 5.43
N GLU A 276 2.61 8.59 5.98
CA GLU A 276 1.21 8.68 6.43
C GLU A 276 0.18 8.72 5.29
N TRP A 277 0.63 8.84 4.05
CA TRP A 277 -0.21 8.77 2.85
C TRP A 277 -0.15 7.40 2.17
N LEU A 278 0.72 6.52 2.64
CA LEU A 278 0.86 5.17 2.12
C LEU A 278 -0.04 4.20 2.89
N GLU A 279 -0.72 3.34 2.16
CA GLU A 279 -1.62 2.35 2.72
C GLU A 279 -1.48 1.02 1.98
N PHE A 280 -1.37 -0.06 2.73
CA PHE A 280 -1.40 -1.41 2.19
C PHE A 280 -2.80 -2.00 2.32
N HIS A 281 -3.28 -2.67 1.28
CA HIS A 281 -4.51 -3.46 1.29
C HIS A 281 -4.19 -4.86 0.76
N GLY A 282 -4.01 -5.81 1.66
CA GLY A 282 -3.62 -7.18 1.33
C GLY A 282 -4.81 -8.12 1.28
N GLN A 283 -5.02 -8.78 0.15
CA GLN A 283 -5.87 -9.95 0.08
C GLN A 283 -5.15 -11.16 0.70
N ASN A 284 -5.90 -12.10 1.21
CA ASN A 284 -5.33 -13.22 1.99
C ASN A 284 -5.48 -14.59 1.31
N ASP A 285 -5.63 -14.59 -0.01
CA ASP A 285 -5.85 -15.80 -0.82
C ASP A 285 -4.72 -16.83 -0.65
N PHE A 286 -3.50 -16.38 -0.47
CA PHE A 286 -2.33 -17.22 -0.20
C PHE A 286 -1.83 -17.11 1.25
N HIS A 287 -2.66 -16.65 2.18
CA HIS A 287 -2.34 -16.49 3.61
C HIS A 287 -1.15 -15.57 3.93
N LEU A 288 -0.77 -14.68 3.00
CA LEU A 288 0.32 -13.73 3.17
C LEU A 288 -0.15 -12.30 3.54
N GLY A 289 -1.46 -12.04 3.60
CA GLY A 289 -2.00 -10.71 3.83
C GLY A 289 -1.50 -10.06 5.12
N VAL A 290 -1.50 -10.80 6.24
CA VAL A 290 -0.99 -10.30 7.53
C VAL A 290 0.54 -10.13 7.49
N ALA A 291 1.27 -11.08 6.92
CA ALA A 291 2.73 -11.00 6.80
C ALA A 291 3.14 -9.78 5.97
N ASN A 292 2.47 -9.54 4.83
CA ASN A 292 2.70 -8.36 3.99
C ASN A 292 2.34 -7.05 4.68
N ALA A 293 1.28 -7.04 5.50
CA ALA A 293 0.86 -5.84 6.23
C ALA A 293 1.83 -5.45 7.36
N THR A 294 2.62 -6.41 7.85
CA THR A 294 3.57 -6.18 8.95
C THR A 294 5.01 -5.98 8.46
N ALA A 295 5.30 -6.31 7.21
CA ALA A 295 6.62 -6.16 6.61
C ALA A 295 6.88 -4.75 6.10
#